data_25a4fd7846817e6001b72189819c768a
#
_entry.id   25a4fd7846817e6001b72189819c768a
#
_cell.length_a   1.000
_cell.length_b   1.000
_cell.length_c   1.000
_cell.angle_alpha   90.00
_cell.angle_beta   90.00
_cell.angle_gamma   90.00
#
_symmetry.space_group_name_H-M   'P 1'
#
loop_
_entity.id
_entity.type
_entity.pdbx_description
1 polymer ?
#
loop_
_entity_poly.entity_id
_entity_poly.type
_entity_poly.pdbx_seq_one_letter_code
_entity_poly.pdbx_strand_id
1 'polypeptide(L)'
;SEMCIRDRDVKGKLKTAGVDKVASIKVKEKDSGNKIAVLYAEGEIRDDDSSSPFSADEQVISEEMANKLRKLKDDDDVKAVVFRVNSPGGSAYISEQIWKEVVELKAKKPIVVSMGNYAASGGYYISCAANKIVAERTTLTGSIGVFGVVRNFTGTFDKVGVTTDIVKTNTFADLGDISRPMREDEKALIQRGVEQTYD
;
A
#
# COMPACT_ATOMS: atom_id res chain seq x y z
N SER A 1 31.08 14.21 5.37
CA SER A 1 32.15 14.87 4.55
C SER A 1 33.19 13.88 3.99
N GLU A 2 33.41 12.72 4.58
CA GLU A 2 34.36 11.72 4.06
C GLU A 2 33.88 10.97 2.81
N MET A 3 32.57 10.85 2.58
CA MET A 3 32.02 10.20 1.39
C MET A 3 32.34 10.95 0.09
N CYS A 4 32.47 12.28 0.14
CA CYS A 4 32.80 13.09 -1.03
C CYS A 4 34.25 13.00 -1.49
N ILE A 5 35.19 12.49 -0.66
CA ILE A 5 36.61 12.42 -0.99
C ILE A 5 36.95 11.21 -1.87
N ARG A 6 36.21 10.11 -1.71
CA ARG A 6 36.39 8.87 -2.50
C ARG A 6 35.98 8.99 -3.96
N ASP A 7 35.08 9.91 -4.27
CA ASP A 7 34.49 10.07 -5.60
C ASP A 7 35.23 11.10 -6.46
N ARG A 8 36.36 11.62 -5.98
CA ARG A 8 37.19 12.58 -6.70
C ARG A 8 38.48 11.94 -7.20
N ASP A 9 38.94 12.38 -8.36
CA ASP A 9 40.26 12.03 -8.85
C ASP A 9 41.35 12.81 -8.09
N VAL A 10 42.62 12.49 -8.39
CA VAL A 10 43.78 13.15 -7.76
C VAL A 10 43.84 14.68 -7.98
N LYS A 11 43.02 15.22 -8.90
CA LYS A 11 42.88 16.67 -9.17
C LYS A 11 41.62 17.26 -8.49
N GLY A 12 40.94 16.50 -7.62
CA GLY A 12 39.76 16.94 -6.92
C GLY A 12 38.47 16.99 -7.77
N LYS A 13 38.50 16.48 -9.01
CA LYS A 13 37.37 16.47 -9.93
C LYS A 13 36.49 15.26 -9.63
N LEU A 14 35.14 15.46 -9.58
CA LEU A 14 34.18 14.35 -9.41
C LEU A 14 34.34 13.31 -10.50
N LYS A 15 34.50 12.05 -10.10
CA LYS A 15 34.44 10.92 -11.03
C LYS A 15 32.95 10.68 -11.37
N THR A 16 32.56 11.09 -12.54
CA THR A 16 31.21 10.85 -13.05
C THR A 16 31.23 9.78 -14.12
N ALA A 17 30.25 8.92 -14.12
CA ALA A 17 29.97 7.98 -15.20
C ALA A 17 28.59 8.24 -15.75
N GLY A 18 28.45 8.26 -17.08
CA GLY A 18 27.12 8.34 -17.72
C GLY A 18 26.27 7.12 -17.37
N VAL A 19 24.95 7.31 -17.34
CA VAL A 19 23.97 6.25 -17.02
C VAL A 19 24.19 5.02 -17.91
N ASP A 20 24.45 5.24 -19.21
CA ASP A 20 24.70 4.16 -20.18
C ASP A 20 25.95 3.33 -19.83
N LYS A 21 27.00 4.00 -19.31
CA LYS A 21 28.22 3.33 -18.88
C LYS A 21 28.00 2.51 -17.61
N VAL A 22 27.16 3.00 -16.69
CA VAL A 22 26.78 2.26 -15.47
C VAL A 22 25.90 1.06 -15.84
N ALA A 23 24.94 1.24 -16.75
CA ALA A 23 24.08 0.18 -17.23
C ALA A 23 24.84 -0.91 -18.03
N SER A 24 25.97 -0.57 -18.65
CA SER A 24 26.81 -1.53 -19.40
C SER A 24 27.81 -2.30 -18.55
N ILE A 25 27.94 -2.00 -17.27
CA ILE A 25 28.84 -2.72 -16.36
C ILE A 25 28.27 -4.13 -16.14
N LYS A 26 28.85 -5.12 -16.81
CA LYS A 26 28.61 -6.51 -16.49
C LYS A 26 29.27 -6.82 -15.15
N VAL A 27 28.47 -6.80 -14.08
CA VAL A 27 28.90 -7.39 -12.80
C VAL A 27 29.05 -8.89 -13.06
N LYS A 28 30.25 -9.44 -12.84
CA LYS A 28 30.43 -10.90 -12.80
C LYS A 28 29.71 -11.39 -11.54
N GLU A 29 28.44 -11.68 -11.66
CA GLU A 29 27.71 -12.40 -10.64
C GLU A 29 28.31 -13.82 -10.57
N LYS A 30 28.81 -14.19 -9.41
CA LYS A 30 28.97 -15.59 -9.09
C LYS A 30 27.53 -16.10 -8.92
N ASP A 31 27.03 -16.79 -9.93
CA ASP A 31 25.74 -17.47 -9.84
C ASP A 31 25.84 -18.50 -8.70
N SER A 32 25.33 -18.12 -7.54
CA SER A 32 25.29 -19.00 -6.37
C SER A 32 24.08 -19.92 -6.37
N GLY A 33 23.22 -19.78 -7.40
CA GLY A 33 21.89 -20.44 -7.43
C GLY A 33 20.88 -19.83 -6.43
N ASN A 34 21.33 -18.95 -5.53
CA ASN A 34 20.47 -18.29 -4.54
C ASN A 34 20.07 -16.91 -5.05
N LYS A 35 18.77 -16.62 -5.06
CA LYS A 35 18.20 -15.33 -5.51
C LYS A 35 17.62 -14.54 -4.34
N ILE A 36 17.77 -13.23 -4.41
CA ILE A 36 16.98 -12.29 -3.61
C ILE A 36 16.00 -11.63 -4.55
N ALA A 37 14.71 -11.80 -4.31
CA ALA A 37 13.69 -11.17 -5.11
C ALA A 37 13.42 -9.75 -4.62
N VAL A 38 13.32 -8.79 -5.55
CA VAL A 38 12.84 -7.43 -5.26
C VAL A 38 11.46 -7.29 -5.91
N LEU A 39 10.43 -7.12 -5.08
CA LEU A 39 9.06 -6.95 -5.52
C LEU A 39 8.62 -5.51 -5.27
N TYR A 40 8.14 -4.84 -6.30
CA TYR A 40 7.69 -3.46 -6.23
C TYR A 40 6.17 -3.41 -6.07
N ALA A 41 5.70 -2.67 -5.06
CA ALA A 41 4.32 -2.34 -4.79
C ALA A 41 4.18 -0.81 -4.86
N GLU A 42 3.82 -0.31 -6.04
CA GLU A 42 3.74 1.11 -6.33
C GLU A 42 2.33 1.51 -6.74
N GLY A 43 1.85 2.63 -6.22
CA GLY A 43 0.54 3.19 -6.54
C GLY A 43 -0.53 2.93 -5.48
N GLU A 44 -1.77 3.22 -5.83
CA GLU A 44 -2.94 3.02 -4.99
C GLU A 44 -3.31 1.52 -4.91
N ILE A 45 -3.80 1.09 -3.76
CA ILE A 45 -4.30 -0.28 -3.56
C ILE A 45 -5.79 -0.32 -3.95
N ARG A 46 -6.10 -0.94 -5.10
CA ARG A 46 -7.48 -1.03 -5.61
C ARG A 46 -7.67 -2.23 -6.53
N ASP A 47 -8.93 -2.56 -6.84
CA ASP A 47 -9.25 -3.53 -7.87
C ASP A 47 -8.88 -3.02 -9.27
N ASP A 48 -8.35 -3.92 -10.12
CA ASP A 48 -7.97 -3.60 -11.50
C ASP A 48 -9.18 -3.24 -12.39
N ASP A 49 -10.38 -3.67 -12.02
CA ASP A 49 -11.61 -3.44 -12.78
C ASP A 49 -12.04 -1.97 -12.87
N SER A 50 -11.37 -1.07 -12.15
CA SER A 50 -11.64 0.36 -12.17
C SER A 50 -10.73 1.15 -13.11
N SER A 51 -10.31 0.58 -14.23
CA SER A 51 -9.56 1.30 -15.25
C SER A 51 -10.42 2.42 -15.87
N SER A 52 -10.35 3.60 -15.26
CA SER A 52 -10.81 4.81 -15.92
C SER A 52 -9.98 4.98 -17.20
N PRO A 53 -10.60 5.29 -18.36
CA PRO A 53 -9.89 5.58 -19.59
C PRO A 53 -8.84 6.69 -19.47
N PHE A 54 -8.90 7.47 -18.38
CA PHE A 54 -8.01 8.59 -18.07
C PHE A 54 -6.85 8.22 -17.13
N SER A 55 -6.77 6.97 -16.62
CA SER A 55 -5.75 6.52 -15.67
C SER A 55 -4.87 5.38 -16.22
N ALA A 56 -4.76 5.26 -17.53
CA ALA A 56 -4.04 4.17 -18.20
C ALA A 56 -2.55 4.04 -17.84
N ASP A 57 -1.95 5.08 -17.24
CA ASP A 57 -0.53 5.09 -16.83
C ASP A 57 -0.34 5.02 -15.30
N GLU A 58 -1.40 4.91 -14.50
CA GLU A 58 -1.26 4.79 -13.05
C GLU A 58 -0.93 3.35 -12.65
N GLN A 59 0.19 3.20 -11.94
CA GLN A 59 0.53 1.92 -11.31
C GLN A 59 -0.47 1.64 -10.18
N VAL A 60 -1.02 0.44 -10.17
CA VAL A 60 -2.02 -0.02 -9.19
C VAL A 60 -1.50 -1.27 -8.50
N ILE A 61 -1.73 -1.33 -7.20
CA ILE A 61 -1.50 -2.52 -6.39
C ILE A 61 -2.84 -3.26 -6.26
N SER A 62 -2.95 -4.37 -6.97
CA SER A 62 -4.16 -5.19 -7.00
C SER A 62 -3.94 -6.54 -6.30
N GLU A 63 -4.96 -7.39 -6.32
CA GLU A 63 -4.89 -8.78 -5.84
C GLU A 63 -3.76 -9.58 -6.49
N GLU A 64 -3.33 -9.20 -7.70
CA GLU A 64 -2.19 -9.85 -8.37
C GLU A 64 -0.91 -9.79 -7.52
N MET A 65 -0.76 -8.76 -6.67
CA MET A 65 0.37 -8.64 -5.74
C MET A 65 0.43 -9.81 -4.75
N ALA A 66 -0.72 -10.23 -4.22
CA ALA A 66 -0.81 -11.40 -3.34
C ALA A 66 -0.35 -12.67 -4.08
N ASN A 67 -0.75 -12.82 -5.34
CA ASN A 67 -0.32 -13.95 -6.17
C ASN A 67 1.20 -13.93 -6.45
N LYS A 68 1.81 -12.76 -6.65
CA LYS A 68 3.27 -12.61 -6.80
C LYS A 68 4.00 -13.02 -5.53
N LEU A 69 3.55 -12.59 -4.37
CA LEU A 69 4.12 -12.98 -3.07
C LEU A 69 4.01 -14.50 -2.84
N ARG A 70 2.87 -15.10 -3.19
CA ARG A 70 2.67 -16.55 -3.10
C ARG A 70 3.67 -17.32 -3.97
N LYS A 71 3.87 -16.90 -5.21
CA LYS A 71 4.86 -17.49 -6.11
C LYS A 71 6.28 -17.38 -5.53
N LEU A 72 6.66 -16.23 -4.99
CA LEU A 72 7.97 -16.05 -4.36
C LEU A 72 8.14 -16.90 -3.09
N LYS A 73 7.05 -17.12 -2.34
CA LYS A 73 7.03 -18.00 -1.17
C LYS A 73 7.39 -19.43 -1.53
N ASP A 74 6.92 -19.91 -2.67
CA ASP A 74 7.06 -21.31 -3.10
C ASP A 74 8.24 -21.53 -4.06
N ASP A 75 8.95 -20.49 -4.50
CA ASP A 75 10.15 -20.61 -5.35
C ASP A 75 11.39 -20.93 -4.50
N ASP A 76 11.90 -22.14 -4.60
CA ASP A 76 13.05 -22.61 -3.82
C ASP A 76 14.36 -21.88 -4.13
N ASP A 77 14.51 -21.26 -5.29
CA ASP A 77 15.69 -20.46 -5.63
C ASP A 77 15.71 -19.12 -4.87
N VAL A 78 14.54 -18.58 -4.53
CA VAL A 78 14.41 -17.31 -3.79
C VAL A 78 14.63 -17.54 -2.30
N LYS A 79 15.70 -16.96 -1.75
CA LYS A 79 16.09 -17.11 -0.34
C LYS A 79 15.63 -15.95 0.56
N ALA A 80 15.36 -14.79 -0.01
CA ALA A 80 14.84 -13.63 0.71
C ALA A 80 14.07 -12.73 -0.25
N VAL A 81 13.19 -11.89 0.30
CA VAL A 81 12.40 -10.93 -0.47
C VAL A 81 12.61 -9.53 0.08
N VAL A 82 12.89 -8.59 -0.81
CA VAL A 82 12.79 -7.15 -0.55
C VAL A 82 11.47 -6.67 -1.14
N PHE A 83 10.57 -6.21 -0.28
CA PHE A 83 9.28 -5.68 -0.69
C PHE A 83 9.35 -4.15 -0.70
N ARG A 84 9.49 -3.57 -1.89
CA ARG A 84 9.58 -2.12 -2.08
C ARG A 84 8.17 -1.53 -2.16
N VAL A 85 7.76 -0.80 -1.13
CA VAL A 85 6.41 -0.23 -1.02
C VAL A 85 6.47 1.28 -1.23
N ASN A 86 5.70 1.78 -2.21
CA ASN A 86 5.50 3.20 -2.46
C ASN A 86 4.00 3.45 -2.74
N SER A 87 3.20 3.52 -1.67
CA SER A 87 1.74 3.51 -1.74
C SER A 87 1.09 4.43 -0.71
N PRO A 88 0.12 5.25 -1.10
CA PRO A 88 -0.71 6.01 -0.16
C PRO A 88 -1.72 5.13 0.60
N GLY A 89 -1.89 3.89 0.18
CA GLY A 89 -2.90 2.96 0.66
C GLY A 89 -4.04 2.78 -0.33
N GLY A 90 -5.22 2.43 0.17
CA GLY A 90 -6.43 2.20 -0.63
C GLY A 90 -7.33 1.14 0.00
N SER A 91 -7.76 0.15 -0.80
CA SER A 91 -8.68 -0.91 -0.37
C SER A 91 -8.15 -1.71 0.83
N ALA A 92 -8.88 -1.70 1.93
CA ALA A 92 -8.56 -2.50 3.11
C ALA A 92 -8.63 -4.00 2.80
N TYR A 93 -9.61 -4.43 2.00
CA TYR A 93 -9.79 -5.83 1.61
C TYR A 93 -8.58 -6.38 0.85
N ILE A 94 -8.08 -5.64 -0.14
CA ILE A 94 -6.89 -6.06 -0.92
C ILE A 94 -5.64 -5.98 -0.05
N SER A 95 -5.54 -4.97 0.81
CA SER A 95 -4.42 -4.84 1.75
C SER A 95 -4.33 -6.03 2.69
N GLU A 96 -5.47 -6.52 3.20
CA GLU A 96 -5.55 -7.72 4.03
C GLU A 96 -5.06 -8.97 3.30
N GLN A 97 -5.47 -9.15 2.05
CA GLN A 97 -5.01 -10.31 1.26
C GLN A 97 -3.49 -10.29 1.04
N ILE A 98 -2.93 -9.12 0.72
CA ILE A 98 -1.49 -8.95 0.54
C ILE A 98 -0.77 -9.16 1.88
N TRP A 99 -1.27 -8.57 2.96
CA TRP A 99 -0.72 -8.73 4.31
C TRP A 99 -0.65 -10.21 4.72
N LYS A 100 -1.71 -10.97 4.48
CA LYS A 100 -1.74 -12.41 4.75
C LYS A 100 -0.62 -13.14 4.02
N GLU A 101 -0.39 -12.87 2.74
CA GLU A 101 0.70 -13.49 1.99
C GLU A 101 2.09 -13.05 2.50
N VAL A 102 2.23 -11.81 2.99
CA VAL A 102 3.46 -11.35 3.67
C VAL A 102 3.71 -12.16 4.95
N VAL A 103 2.68 -12.39 5.76
CA VAL A 103 2.77 -13.22 6.98
C VAL A 103 3.19 -14.65 6.64
N GLU A 104 2.56 -15.25 5.63
CA GLU A 104 2.87 -16.61 5.21
C GLU A 104 4.28 -16.72 4.59
N LEU A 105 4.70 -15.74 3.80
CA LEU A 105 6.04 -15.67 3.23
C LEU A 105 7.09 -15.52 4.33
N LYS A 106 6.85 -14.62 5.30
CA LYS A 106 7.73 -14.42 6.46
C LYS A 106 7.98 -15.71 7.25
N ALA A 107 7.00 -16.62 7.31
CA ALA A 107 7.17 -17.90 7.98
C ALA A 107 8.15 -18.86 7.26
N LYS A 108 8.35 -18.67 5.96
CA LYS A 108 9.24 -19.50 5.14
C LYS A 108 10.58 -18.82 4.82
N LYS A 109 10.55 -17.51 4.56
CA LYS A 109 11.70 -16.75 4.02
C LYS A 109 11.75 -15.36 4.66
N PRO A 110 12.94 -14.78 4.89
CA PRO A 110 13.05 -13.40 5.34
C PRO A 110 12.47 -12.45 4.31
N ILE A 111 11.62 -11.54 4.78
CA ILE A 111 11.07 -10.42 4.00
C ILE A 111 11.41 -9.10 4.68
N VAL A 112 12.00 -8.19 3.92
CA VAL A 112 12.33 -6.83 4.36
C VAL A 112 11.52 -5.85 3.51
N VAL A 113 10.79 -4.97 4.17
CA VAL A 113 10.11 -3.86 3.50
C VAL A 113 11.07 -2.69 3.36
N SER A 114 11.14 -2.12 2.16
CA SER A 114 11.79 -0.84 1.87
C SER A 114 10.73 0.16 1.45
N MET A 115 10.45 1.14 2.32
CA MET A 115 9.45 2.17 2.04
C MET A 115 9.99 3.23 1.08
N GLY A 116 9.14 3.69 0.16
CA GLY A 116 9.42 4.77 -0.77
C GLY A 116 9.08 6.13 -0.19
N ASN A 117 8.54 7.02 -1.01
CA ASN A 117 8.06 8.33 -0.59
C ASN A 117 6.83 8.19 0.32
N TYR A 118 5.98 7.21 0.02
CA TYR A 118 4.76 6.92 0.75
C TYR A 118 4.71 5.44 1.16
N ALA A 119 4.29 5.17 2.36
CA ALA A 119 3.85 3.84 2.81
C ALA A 119 2.83 4.05 3.93
N ALA A 120 1.65 4.56 3.57
CA ALA A 120 0.62 5.00 4.51
C ALA A 120 -0.67 4.20 4.35
N SER A 121 -1.48 4.13 5.42
CA SER A 121 -2.76 3.40 5.43
C SER A 121 -2.57 1.96 4.93
N GLY A 122 -3.25 1.52 3.86
CA GLY A 122 -3.03 0.23 3.24
C GLY A 122 -1.58 -0.08 2.89
N GLY A 123 -0.78 0.95 2.49
CA GLY A 123 0.66 0.80 2.25
C GLY A 123 1.46 0.45 3.52
N TYR A 124 1.07 1.00 4.67
CA TYR A 124 1.60 0.57 5.96
C TYR A 124 1.10 -0.84 6.32
N TYR A 125 -0.17 -1.12 6.09
CA TYR A 125 -0.79 -2.41 6.37
C TYR A 125 -0.05 -3.58 5.72
N ILE A 126 0.18 -3.50 4.40
CA ILE A 126 0.93 -4.56 3.68
C ILE A 126 2.39 -4.66 4.11
N SER A 127 2.91 -3.65 4.82
CA SER A 127 4.32 -3.57 5.27
C SER A 127 4.54 -4.07 6.69
N CYS A 128 3.55 -3.92 7.59
CA CYS A 128 3.73 -4.06 9.04
C CYS A 128 4.11 -5.48 9.48
N ALA A 129 3.74 -6.51 8.71
CA ALA A 129 4.05 -7.91 9.03
C ALA A 129 5.48 -8.33 8.71
N ALA A 130 6.27 -7.54 7.98
CA ALA A 130 7.63 -7.90 7.57
C ALA A 130 8.58 -8.17 8.73
N ASN A 131 9.70 -8.87 8.48
CA ASN A 131 10.75 -9.07 9.50
C ASN A 131 11.43 -7.75 9.87
N LYS A 132 11.58 -6.84 8.89
CA LYS A 132 12.19 -5.54 9.08
C LYS A 132 11.59 -4.52 8.12
N ILE A 133 11.44 -3.31 8.60
CA ILE A 133 11.01 -2.16 7.80
C ILE A 133 12.16 -1.15 7.76
N VAL A 134 12.47 -0.68 6.57
CA VAL A 134 13.45 0.39 6.32
C VAL A 134 12.73 1.55 5.66
N ALA A 135 12.82 2.71 6.26
CA ALA A 135 12.22 3.95 5.75
C ALA A 135 13.25 5.08 5.82
N GLU A 136 13.15 6.02 4.91
CA GLU A 136 13.91 7.26 4.97
C GLU A 136 13.25 8.26 5.94
N ARG A 137 14.01 9.26 6.38
CA ARG A 137 13.47 10.32 7.26
C ARG A 137 12.36 11.14 6.61
N THR A 138 12.32 11.15 5.29
CA THR A 138 11.35 11.87 4.47
C THR A 138 10.17 11.00 4.03
N THR A 139 10.18 9.71 4.34
CA THR A 139 9.07 8.81 4.03
C THR A 139 7.81 9.23 4.79
N LEU A 140 6.72 9.46 4.09
CA LEU A 140 5.41 9.66 4.68
C LEU A 140 4.79 8.29 4.97
N THR A 141 4.70 7.92 6.25
CA THR A 141 4.16 6.63 6.70
C THR A 141 3.20 6.81 7.88
N GLY A 142 2.55 5.75 8.30
CA GLY A 142 1.55 5.78 9.35
C GLY A 142 0.13 5.71 8.79
N SER A 143 -0.78 6.57 9.22
CA SER A 143 -2.22 6.47 8.91
C SER A 143 -2.75 5.07 9.24
N ILE A 144 -2.43 4.60 10.45
CA ILE A 144 -2.78 3.25 10.92
C ILE A 144 -4.25 3.25 11.32
N GLY A 145 -5.06 2.47 10.59
CA GLY A 145 -6.50 2.38 10.76
C GLY A 145 -7.28 2.97 9.59
N VAL A 146 -8.57 3.15 9.80
CA VAL A 146 -9.51 3.69 8.81
C VAL A 146 -10.36 4.78 9.43
N PHE A 147 -10.79 5.73 8.63
CA PHE A 147 -11.78 6.73 9.01
C PHE A 147 -12.78 6.94 7.87
N GLY A 148 -13.95 7.42 8.21
CA GLY A 148 -14.96 7.78 7.23
C GLY A 148 -15.70 9.06 7.63
N VAL A 149 -16.21 9.77 6.63
CA VAL A 149 -17.06 10.95 6.84
C VAL A 149 -18.45 10.61 6.33
N VAL A 150 -19.42 10.58 7.23
CA VAL A 150 -20.83 10.43 6.88
C VAL A 150 -21.46 11.81 6.88
N ARG A 151 -21.93 12.20 5.71
CA ARG A 151 -22.54 13.52 5.51
C ARG A 151 -24.01 13.47 5.93
N ASN A 152 -24.50 14.56 6.50
CA ASN A 152 -25.92 14.76 6.81
C ASN A 152 -26.39 16.06 6.19
N PHE A 153 -27.31 15.98 5.24
CA PHE A 153 -27.86 17.12 4.52
C PHE A 153 -29.28 17.49 4.93
N THR A 154 -29.82 16.91 6.01
CA THR A 154 -31.19 17.16 6.49
C THR A 154 -31.50 18.67 6.53
N GLY A 155 -30.65 19.46 7.18
CA GLY A 155 -30.91 20.89 7.29
C GLY A 155 -30.78 21.67 5.96
N THR A 156 -30.11 21.12 4.96
CA THR A 156 -30.08 21.69 3.61
C THR A 156 -31.36 21.35 2.87
N PHE A 157 -31.81 20.11 2.96
CA PHE A 157 -33.05 19.63 2.34
C PHE A 157 -34.26 20.41 2.86
N ASP A 158 -34.34 20.62 4.17
CA ASP A 158 -35.38 21.43 4.80
C ASP A 158 -35.44 22.86 4.22
N LYS A 159 -34.29 23.49 4.02
CA LYS A 159 -34.20 24.86 3.49
C LYS A 159 -34.65 25.00 2.04
N VAL A 160 -34.46 23.94 1.24
CA VAL A 160 -34.84 23.94 -0.19
C VAL A 160 -36.18 23.22 -0.44
N GLY A 161 -36.87 22.81 0.63
CA GLY A 161 -38.17 22.15 0.53
C GLY A 161 -38.16 20.73 -0.04
N VAL A 162 -37.03 20.04 0.07
CA VAL A 162 -36.91 18.63 -0.33
C VAL A 162 -37.28 17.74 0.83
N THR A 163 -38.24 16.86 0.62
CA THR A 163 -38.64 15.81 1.56
C THR A 163 -38.21 14.46 1.02
N THR A 164 -37.86 13.53 1.91
CA THR A 164 -37.43 12.18 1.55
C THR A 164 -38.38 11.18 2.20
N ASP A 165 -38.76 10.16 1.44
CA ASP A 165 -39.48 9.01 1.94
C ASP A 165 -38.67 7.74 1.73
N ILE A 166 -38.53 6.91 2.77
CA ILE A 166 -37.61 5.77 2.77
C ILE A 166 -38.44 4.48 2.81
N VAL A 167 -38.33 3.70 1.73
CA VAL A 167 -38.84 2.33 1.67
C VAL A 167 -37.70 1.36 1.85
N LYS A 168 -37.73 0.56 2.90
CA LYS A 168 -36.66 -0.41 3.21
C LYS A 168 -37.22 -1.74 3.72
N THR A 169 -36.49 -2.80 3.44
CA THR A 169 -36.84 -4.17 3.84
C THR A 169 -36.08 -4.65 5.08
N ASN A 170 -35.08 -3.88 5.54
CA ASN A 170 -34.20 -4.24 6.63
C ASN A 170 -33.85 -3.00 7.46
N THR A 171 -33.54 -3.19 8.74
CA THR A 171 -33.22 -2.09 9.68
C THR A 171 -32.03 -1.23 9.22
N PHE A 172 -31.04 -1.84 8.60
CA PHE A 172 -29.81 -1.17 8.17
C PHE A 172 -29.71 -0.97 6.65
N ALA A 173 -30.80 -1.20 5.89
CA ALA A 173 -30.78 -1.06 4.43
C ALA A 173 -30.52 0.39 3.97
N ASP A 174 -30.76 1.37 4.83
CA ASP A 174 -30.54 2.80 4.62
C ASP A 174 -29.31 3.31 5.40
N LEU A 175 -28.36 2.43 5.72
CA LEU A 175 -27.10 2.82 6.37
C LEU A 175 -26.32 3.80 5.49
N GLY A 176 -25.99 4.97 6.05
CA GLY A 176 -25.27 6.02 5.33
C GLY A 176 -26.17 6.98 4.55
N ASP A 177 -27.51 6.89 4.70
CA ASP A 177 -28.44 7.84 4.11
C ASP A 177 -28.12 9.27 4.58
N ILE A 178 -27.94 10.15 3.61
CA ILE A 178 -27.58 11.55 3.82
C ILE A 178 -28.77 12.45 4.19
N SER A 179 -29.99 11.95 4.03
CA SER A 179 -31.24 12.71 4.27
C SER A 179 -31.68 12.74 5.73
N ARG A 180 -31.00 11.99 6.59
CA ARG A 180 -31.27 11.91 8.02
C ARG A 180 -30.00 11.80 8.85
N PRO A 181 -30.05 12.14 10.14
CA PRO A 181 -28.96 11.82 11.06
C PRO A 181 -28.76 10.31 11.19
N MET A 182 -27.50 9.90 11.37
CA MET A 182 -27.16 8.51 11.65
C MET A 182 -27.66 8.11 13.03
N ARG A 183 -28.30 6.94 13.14
CA ARG A 183 -28.75 6.37 14.41
C ARG A 183 -27.58 5.84 15.24
N GLU A 184 -27.76 5.69 16.54
CA GLU A 184 -26.70 5.20 17.45
C GLU A 184 -26.32 3.72 17.16
N ASP A 185 -27.27 2.88 16.78
CA ASP A 185 -27.03 1.50 16.37
C ASP A 185 -26.20 1.40 15.08
N GLU A 186 -26.40 2.33 14.15
CA GLU A 186 -25.61 2.45 12.92
C GLU A 186 -24.19 2.91 13.22
N LYS A 187 -24.03 3.90 14.10
CA LYS A 187 -22.71 4.35 14.56
C LYS A 187 -21.93 3.21 15.21
N ALA A 188 -22.58 2.42 16.07
CA ALA A 188 -21.97 1.27 16.72
C ALA A 188 -21.57 0.18 15.72
N LEU A 189 -22.34 0.00 14.63
CA LEU A 189 -21.98 -0.95 13.57
C LEU A 189 -20.74 -0.51 12.80
N ILE A 190 -20.69 0.77 12.42
CA ILE A 190 -19.51 1.34 11.72
C ILE A 190 -18.29 1.31 12.62
N GLN A 191 -18.45 1.69 13.90
CA GLN A 191 -17.34 1.70 14.86
C GLN A 191 -16.71 0.31 15.03
N ARG A 192 -17.51 -0.75 15.10
CA ARG A 192 -16.97 -2.11 15.11
C ARG A 192 -16.14 -2.46 13.88
N GLY A 193 -16.58 -2.03 12.70
CA GLY A 193 -15.80 -2.22 11.46
C GLY A 193 -14.47 -1.49 11.48
N VAL A 194 -14.45 -0.28 12.05
CA VAL A 194 -13.20 0.50 12.25
C VAL A 194 -12.24 -0.21 13.20
N GLU A 195 -12.73 -0.70 14.32
CA GLU A 195 -11.95 -1.44 15.32
C GLU A 195 -11.36 -2.72 14.74
N GLN A 196 -12.17 -3.52 14.05
CA GLN A 196 -11.72 -4.75 13.38
C GLN A 196 -10.62 -4.52 12.33
N THR A 197 -10.63 -3.36 11.69
CA THR A 197 -9.57 -3.03 10.70
C THR A 197 -8.30 -2.53 11.36
N TYR A 198 -8.42 -2.00 12.60
CA TYR A 198 -7.27 -1.50 13.37
C TYR A 198 -6.52 -2.63 14.09
N ASP A 199 -7.23 -3.64 14.60
CA ASP A 199 -6.69 -4.78 15.35
C ASP A 199 -5.92 -5.78 14.43
#